data_df4c75a0dc191be92f2f030fddd5fb60
#
_entry.id   df4c75a0dc191be92f2f030fddd5fb60
#
_cell.length_a   1.000
_cell.length_b   1.000
_cell.length_c   1.000
_cell.angle_alpha   90.00
_cell.angle_beta   90.00
_cell.angle_gamma   90.00
#
_symmetry.space_group_name_H-M   'P 1'
#
loop_
_entity.id
_entity.type
_entity.pdbx_description
1 polymer ?
#
loop_
_entity_poly.entity_id
_entity_poly.type
_entity_poly.pdbx_seq_one_letter_code
_entity_poly.pdbx_strand_id
1 'polypeptide(L)'
;MYKKVNVHKPGQRLLTTPSQIFSSLIADVQRARRSIDMEFYIYEDDNIGNAFARLLMRKARQGIPVRLLLDGYGSRNISRKLCNSLINSGVEVCMTSRIGISRNHRRMVIIDGNIAYVGGVNIADRYVVGNTLGVWHDVEL
;
A
#
# COMPACT_ATOMS: atom_id res chain seq x y z
N MET A 1 -30.97 1.71 -14.24
CA MET A 1 -30.11 1.93 -15.43
C MET A 1 -28.93 2.80 -15.00
N TYR A 2 -27.77 2.22 -14.68
CA TYR A 2 -26.58 2.97 -14.26
C TYR A 2 -25.91 3.59 -15.49
N LYS A 3 -25.79 4.92 -15.53
CA LYS A 3 -25.01 5.60 -16.55
C LYS A 3 -23.54 5.24 -16.35
N LYS A 4 -22.89 4.65 -17.36
CA LYS A 4 -21.42 4.57 -17.40
C LYS A 4 -20.88 6.00 -17.35
N VAL A 5 -20.27 6.37 -16.24
CA VAL A 5 -19.50 7.61 -16.16
C VAL A 5 -18.12 7.29 -16.73
N ASN A 6 -17.81 7.85 -17.88
CA ASN A 6 -16.48 7.76 -18.48
C ASN A 6 -15.57 8.72 -17.69
N VAL A 7 -14.81 8.21 -16.74
CA VAL A 7 -13.92 8.99 -15.85
C VAL A 7 -12.47 8.99 -16.35
N HIS A 8 -12.24 8.79 -17.62
CA HIS A 8 -10.88 8.89 -18.14
C HIS A 8 -10.51 10.36 -18.42
N LYS A 9 -9.88 10.99 -17.43
CA LYS A 9 -9.09 12.20 -17.66
C LYS A 9 -7.69 11.80 -18.17
N PRO A 10 -7.05 12.60 -19.05
CA PRO A 10 -5.65 12.36 -19.43
C PRO A 10 -4.77 12.20 -18.17
N GLY A 11 -3.96 11.13 -18.12
CA GLY A 11 -3.09 10.86 -16.98
C GLY A 11 -3.69 9.95 -15.89
N GLN A 12 -4.95 9.52 -16.00
CA GLN A 12 -5.55 8.57 -15.07
C GLN A 12 -5.67 7.17 -15.70
N ARG A 13 -5.38 6.15 -14.91
CA ARG A 13 -5.52 4.74 -15.29
C ARG A 13 -6.34 3.99 -14.25
N LEU A 14 -7.37 3.31 -14.67
CA LEU A 14 -8.17 2.44 -13.82
C LEU A 14 -7.53 1.05 -13.78
N LEU A 15 -7.19 0.58 -12.58
CA LEU A 15 -6.70 -0.77 -12.32
C LEU A 15 -7.81 -1.57 -11.64
N THR A 16 -8.21 -2.68 -12.22
CA THR A 16 -9.42 -3.42 -11.79
C THR A 16 -9.15 -4.81 -11.26
N THR A 17 -7.92 -5.29 -11.40
CA THR A 17 -7.55 -6.62 -10.88
C THR A 17 -6.38 -6.53 -9.91
N PRO A 18 -6.33 -7.40 -8.88
CA PRO A 18 -5.20 -7.44 -7.95
C PRO A 18 -3.84 -7.54 -8.66
N SER A 19 -3.76 -8.37 -9.69
CA SER A 19 -2.52 -8.53 -10.48
C SER A 19 -2.07 -7.21 -11.12
N GLN A 20 -2.99 -6.46 -11.74
CA GLN A 20 -2.67 -5.16 -12.33
C GLN A 20 -2.24 -4.15 -11.27
N ILE A 21 -2.95 -4.10 -10.14
CA ILE A 21 -2.68 -3.17 -9.05
C ILE A 21 -1.28 -3.43 -8.48
N PHE A 22 -1.03 -4.66 -8.03
CA PHE A 22 0.25 -4.99 -7.37
C PHE A 22 1.43 -4.94 -8.33
N SER A 23 1.29 -5.42 -9.58
CA SER A 23 2.37 -5.36 -10.56
C SER A 23 2.75 -3.91 -10.92
N SER A 24 1.76 -3.04 -11.12
CA SER A 24 1.99 -1.62 -11.39
C SER A 24 2.63 -0.92 -10.19
N LEU A 25 2.08 -1.11 -9.00
CA LEU A 25 2.58 -0.51 -7.77
C LEU A 25 4.03 -0.94 -7.48
N ILE A 26 4.32 -2.23 -7.57
CA ILE A 26 5.69 -2.75 -7.37
C ILE A 26 6.64 -2.15 -8.38
N ALA A 27 6.26 -2.09 -9.66
CA ALA A 27 7.10 -1.55 -10.71
C ALA A 27 7.42 -0.06 -10.47
N ASP A 28 6.44 0.73 -10.07
CA ASP A 28 6.63 2.16 -9.83
C ASP A 28 7.42 2.42 -8.54
N VAL A 29 7.17 1.68 -7.46
CA VAL A 29 8.01 1.72 -6.26
C VAL A 29 9.47 1.32 -6.58
N GLN A 30 9.69 0.33 -7.43
CA GLN A 30 11.05 -0.05 -7.87
C GLN A 30 11.75 1.09 -8.62
N ARG A 31 11.01 1.87 -9.42
CA ARG A 31 11.54 3.00 -10.20
C ARG A 31 11.69 4.29 -9.41
N ALA A 32 11.09 4.38 -8.23
CA ALA A 32 11.12 5.58 -7.38
C ALA A 32 12.54 6.10 -7.18
N ARG A 33 12.71 7.44 -7.28
CA ARG A 33 14.02 8.12 -7.18
C ARG A 33 14.03 9.27 -6.18
N ARG A 34 12.85 9.76 -5.74
CA ARG A 34 12.75 10.97 -4.91
C ARG A 34 12.08 10.72 -3.57
N SER A 35 10.94 10.02 -3.55
CA SER A 35 10.22 9.70 -2.31
C SER A 35 9.19 8.60 -2.54
N ILE A 36 8.83 7.90 -1.46
CA ILE A 36 7.73 6.95 -1.40
C ILE A 36 6.94 7.24 -0.12
N ASP A 37 5.67 7.61 -0.29
CA ASP A 37 4.73 7.85 0.80
C ASP A 37 3.58 6.86 0.69
N MET A 38 3.36 6.07 1.73
CA MET A 38 2.34 5.03 1.75
C MET A 38 1.46 5.17 2.98
N GLU A 39 0.15 5.08 2.78
CA GLU A 39 -0.86 5.11 3.84
C GLU A 39 -1.81 3.93 3.65
N PHE A 40 -1.89 3.03 4.64
CA PHE A 40 -2.74 1.86 4.59
C PHE A 40 -3.53 1.63 5.88
N TYR A 41 -4.77 1.17 5.72
CA TYR A 41 -5.56 0.69 6.83
C TYR A 41 -5.05 -0.67 7.34
N ILE A 42 -4.76 -1.60 6.42
CA ILE A 42 -4.26 -2.93 6.76
C ILE A 42 -2.91 -3.18 6.10
N TYR A 43 -1.95 -3.57 6.94
CA TYR A 43 -0.67 -4.12 6.52
C TYR A 43 -0.40 -5.38 7.36
N GLU A 44 -0.24 -6.53 6.73
CA GLU A 44 -0.04 -7.80 7.43
C GLU A 44 1.37 -8.35 7.25
N ASP A 45 1.83 -9.15 8.22
CA ASP A 45 3.10 -9.86 8.19
C ASP A 45 2.92 -11.21 7.47
N ASP A 46 2.57 -11.14 6.19
CA ASP A 46 2.36 -12.28 5.30
C ASP A 46 3.30 -12.20 4.08
N ASN A 47 3.07 -13.02 3.04
CA ASN A 47 3.97 -13.05 1.89
C ASN A 47 4.05 -11.72 1.17
N ILE A 48 2.91 -11.08 0.92
CA ILE A 48 2.84 -9.76 0.26
C ILE A 48 3.42 -8.67 1.15
N GLY A 49 3.04 -8.64 2.43
CA GLY A 49 3.58 -7.67 3.38
C GLY A 49 5.10 -7.77 3.49
N ASN A 50 5.63 -8.99 3.57
CA ASN A 50 7.08 -9.19 3.60
C ASN A 50 7.77 -8.83 2.26
N ALA A 51 7.13 -9.09 1.13
CA ALA A 51 7.66 -8.69 -0.18
C ALA A 51 7.75 -7.16 -0.31
N PHE A 52 6.68 -6.45 0.06
CA PHE A 52 6.66 -4.99 0.10
C PHE A 52 7.67 -4.43 1.10
N ALA A 53 7.75 -4.98 2.31
CA ALA A 53 8.74 -4.55 3.30
C ALA A 53 10.17 -4.65 2.76
N ARG A 54 10.54 -5.76 2.12
CA ARG A 54 11.87 -5.90 1.49
C ARG A 54 12.12 -4.85 0.42
N LEU A 55 11.10 -4.51 -0.37
CA LEU A 55 11.19 -3.48 -1.39
C LEU A 55 11.41 -2.10 -0.78
N LEU A 56 10.61 -1.72 0.22
CA LEU A 56 10.72 -0.45 0.91
C LEU A 56 12.07 -0.30 1.63
N MET A 57 12.50 -1.35 2.36
CA MET A 57 13.81 -1.38 3.01
C MET A 57 14.95 -1.17 2.01
N ARG A 58 14.89 -1.81 0.83
CA ARG A 58 15.89 -1.61 -0.23
C ARG A 58 15.92 -0.17 -0.71
N LYS A 59 14.75 0.46 -0.91
CA LYS A 59 14.65 1.86 -1.33
C LYS A 59 15.20 2.82 -0.27
N ALA A 60 14.86 2.61 0.99
CA ALA A 60 15.39 3.41 2.09
C ALA A 60 16.92 3.32 2.18
N ARG A 61 17.48 2.13 2.04
CA ARG A 61 18.95 1.93 2.01
C ARG A 61 19.64 2.58 0.80
N GLN A 62 18.90 2.85 -0.28
CA GLN A 62 19.37 3.62 -1.44
C GLN A 62 19.31 5.14 -1.19
N GLY A 63 18.89 5.58 -0.01
CA GLY A 63 18.75 7.00 0.34
C GLY A 63 17.44 7.63 -0.14
N ILE A 64 16.48 6.84 -0.63
CA ILE A 64 15.16 7.34 -0.98
C ILE A 64 14.33 7.49 0.31
N PRO A 65 13.80 8.67 0.63
CA PRO A 65 12.86 8.83 1.74
C PRO A 65 11.63 7.93 1.56
N VAL A 66 11.37 7.07 2.53
CA VAL A 66 10.21 6.15 2.55
C VAL A 66 9.45 6.40 3.85
N ARG A 67 8.17 6.79 3.72
CA ARG A 67 7.26 7.03 4.85
C ARG A 67 6.09 6.05 4.76
N LEU A 68 5.80 5.37 5.84
CA LEU A 68 4.74 4.36 5.93
C LEU A 68 3.83 4.70 7.12
N LEU A 69 2.62 5.17 6.83
CA LEU A 69 1.59 5.43 7.82
C LEU A 69 0.60 4.26 7.84
N LEU A 70 0.42 3.67 9.01
CA LEU A 70 -0.46 2.52 9.22
C LEU A 70 -1.54 2.82 10.25
N ASP A 71 -2.76 2.33 10.01
CA ASP A 71 -3.77 2.30 11.06
C ASP A 71 -3.42 1.22 12.09
N GLY A 72 -3.31 1.60 13.35
CA GLY A 72 -2.85 0.70 14.40
C GLY A 72 -3.82 -0.42 14.74
N TYR A 73 -5.12 -0.27 14.47
CA TYR A 73 -6.11 -1.33 14.64
C TYR A 73 -6.19 -2.25 13.42
N GLY A 74 -6.27 -1.68 12.24
CA GLY A 74 -6.32 -2.43 10.99
C GLY A 74 -5.05 -3.25 10.75
N SER A 75 -3.90 -2.68 11.09
CA SER A 75 -2.57 -3.32 10.95
C SER A 75 -2.08 -4.01 12.22
N ARG A 76 -2.99 -4.44 13.12
CA ARG A 76 -2.62 -5.10 14.39
C ARG A 76 -1.84 -6.40 14.21
N ASN A 77 -1.93 -7.03 13.05
CA ASN A 77 -1.25 -8.30 12.73
C ASN A 77 0.18 -8.09 12.18
N ILE A 78 0.63 -6.85 11.99
CA ILE A 78 2.03 -6.61 11.65
C ILE A 78 2.91 -6.91 12.88
N SER A 79 3.96 -7.71 12.69
CA SER A 79 4.85 -8.08 13.80
C SER A 79 5.76 -6.92 14.19
N ARG A 80 6.12 -6.85 15.47
CA ARG A 80 7.16 -5.92 15.95
C ARG A 80 8.49 -6.14 15.22
N LYS A 81 8.80 -7.39 14.90
CA LYS A 81 10.02 -7.75 14.17
C LYS A 81 10.05 -7.08 12.80
N LEU A 82 8.95 -7.14 12.04
CA LEU A 82 8.85 -6.53 10.72
C LEU A 82 8.92 -4.99 10.83
N CYS A 83 8.18 -4.39 11.77
CA CYS A 83 8.26 -2.95 12.02
C CYS A 83 9.69 -2.49 12.36
N ASN A 84 10.38 -3.21 13.27
CA ASN A 84 11.75 -2.88 13.63
C ASN A 84 12.72 -3.03 12.44
N SER A 85 12.50 -4.05 11.60
CA SER A 85 13.32 -4.23 10.38
C SER A 85 13.15 -3.08 9.40
N LEU A 86 11.93 -2.59 9.20
CA LEU A 86 11.63 -1.41 8.38
C LEU A 86 12.35 -0.17 8.96
N ILE A 87 12.15 0.13 10.24
CA ILE A 87 12.74 1.29 10.91
C ILE A 87 14.27 1.25 10.85
N ASN A 88 14.88 0.10 11.18
CA ASN A 88 16.34 -0.06 11.15
C ASN A 88 16.93 0.06 9.75
N SER A 89 16.10 -0.08 8.71
CA SER A 89 16.52 0.12 7.32
C SER A 89 16.32 1.55 6.82
N GLY A 90 15.83 2.47 7.68
CA GLY A 90 15.62 3.87 7.34
C GLY A 90 14.21 4.20 6.85
N VAL A 91 13.24 3.29 6.96
CA VAL A 91 11.84 3.59 6.69
C VAL A 91 11.23 4.31 7.89
N GLU A 92 10.61 5.46 7.67
CA GLU A 92 9.82 6.15 8.69
C GLU A 92 8.47 5.45 8.83
N VAL A 93 8.28 4.69 9.92
CA VAL A 93 7.02 3.99 10.21
C VAL A 93 6.25 4.75 11.28
N CYS A 94 5.05 5.19 10.96
CA CYS A 94 4.11 5.79 11.89
C CYS A 94 2.85 4.93 11.99
N MET A 95 2.38 4.68 13.22
CA MET A 95 1.12 3.98 13.46
C MET A 95 0.16 4.89 14.21
N THR A 96 -1.09 4.96 13.75
CA THR A 96 -2.16 5.62 14.53
C THR A 96 -2.47 4.82 15.79
N SER A 97 -3.20 5.45 16.73
CA SER A 97 -3.57 4.77 17.98
C SER A 97 -4.40 3.51 17.72
N ARG A 98 -4.11 2.45 18.46
CA ARG A 98 -4.94 1.22 18.48
C ARG A 98 -6.21 1.40 19.31
N ILE A 99 -6.25 2.43 20.16
CA ILE A 99 -7.33 2.73 21.10
C ILE A 99 -8.07 3.96 20.58
N GLY A 100 -9.39 3.89 20.55
CA GLY A 100 -10.23 4.98 20.11
C GLY A 100 -11.20 4.59 18.98
N ILE A 101 -12.09 5.51 18.63
CA ILE A 101 -13.18 5.30 17.66
C ILE A 101 -12.71 5.70 16.25
N SER A 102 -11.73 6.60 16.14
CA SER A 102 -11.23 7.08 14.86
C SER A 102 -10.37 6.01 14.18
N ARG A 103 -10.70 5.68 12.95
CA ARG A 103 -9.97 4.76 12.09
C ARG A 103 -9.53 5.48 10.82
N ASN A 104 -8.31 5.22 10.42
CA ASN A 104 -7.81 5.74 9.17
C ASN A 104 -7.97 4.68 8.06
N HIS A 105 -9.06 4.77 7.32
CA HIS A 105 -9.38 3.84 6.24
C HIS A 105 -8.77 4.23 4.88
N ARG A 106 -7.87 5.19 4.83
CA ARG A 106 -7.22 5.60 3.58
C ARG A 106 -6.25 4.53 3.10
N ARG A 107 -6.20 4.35 1.81
CA ARG A 107 -5.21 3.56 1.09
C ARG A 107 -4.71 4.43 -0.04
N MET A 108 -3.48 4.86 0.11
CA MET A 108 -2.88 5.79 -0.82
C MET A 108 -1.37 5.52 -0.90
N VAL A 109 -0.84 5.59 -2.10
CA VAL A 109 0.61 5.60 -2.33
C VAL A 109 0.94 6.78 -3.22
N ILE A 110 1.92 7.56 -2.82
CA ILE A 110 2.47 8.65 -3.62
C ILE A 110 3.94 8.34 -3.87
N ILE A 111 4.33 8.33 -5.14
CA ILE A 111 5.69 8.03 -5.57
C ILE A 111 6.26 9.24 -6.30
N ASP A 112 7.41 9.71 -5.86
CA ASP A 112 8.15 10.84 -6.43
C ASP A 112 7.36 12.16 -6.52
N GLY A 113 6.21 12.23 -5.83
CA GLY A 113 5.29 13.37 -5.83
C GLY A 113 4.48 13.54 -7.12
N ASN A 114 4.53 12.60 -8.05
CA ASN A 114 3.87 12.71 -9.36
C ASN A 114 3.05 11.47 -9.78
N ILE A 115 3.21 10.34 -9.10
CA ILE A 115 2.37 9.14 -9.29
C ILE A 115 1.60 8.93 -8.01
N ALA A 116 0.28 8.76 -8.10
CA ALA A 116 -0.57 8.47 -6.97
C ALA A 116 -1.46 7.24 -7.26
N TYR A 117 -1.49 6.31 -6.32
CA TYR A 117 -2.45 5.22 -6.25
C TYR A 117 -3.46 5.53 -5.17
N VAL A 118 -4.74 5.43 -5.48
CA VAL A 118 -5.84 5.64 -4.53
C VAL A 118 -6.90 4.57 -4.76
N GLY A 119 -7.26 3.84 -3.73
CA GLY A 119 -8.29 2.79 -3.87
C GLY A 119 -8.60 2.06 -2.57
N GLY A 120 -9.05 0.82 -2.67
CA GLY A 120 -9.51 0.01 -1.55
C GLY A 120 -8.56 -1.13 -1.17
N VAL A 121 -7.52 -1.42 -1.97
CA VAL A 121 -6.60 -2.54 -1.75
C VAL A 121 -5.63 -2.25 -0.60
N ASN A 122 -5.42 -3.23 0.25
CA ASN A 122 -4.46 -3.18 1.35
C ASN A 122 -3.27 -4.12 1.08
N ILE A 123 -2.25 -4.05 1.92
CA ILE A 123 -1.05 -4.89 1.81
C ILE A 123 -1.25 -6.16 2.65
N ALA A 124 -1.87 -7.17 2.03
CA ALA A 124 -2.04 -8.49 2.62
C ALA A 124 -2.36 -9.53 1.53
N ASP A 125 -1.97 -10.79 1.76
CA ASP A 125 -2.15 -11.91 0.83
C ASP A 125 -3.60 -12.08 0.35
N ARG A 126 -4.58 -11.84 1.24
CA ARG A 126 -6.01 -11.97 0.92
C ARG A 126 -6.49 -11.00 -0.17
N TYR A 127 -5.75 -9.93 -0.45
CA TYR A 127 -6.08 -8.98 -1.54
C TYR A 127 -5.46 -9.41 -2.87
N VAL A 128 -4.55 -10.37 -2.88
CA VAL A 128 -3.85 -10.87 -4.09
C VAL A 128 -4.36 -12.25 -4.48
N VAL A 129 -4.44 -13.14 -3.49
CA VAL A 129 -4.92 -14.50 -3.67
C VAL A 129 -6.37 -14.51 -3.19
N GLY A 130 -7.32 -14.66 -4.08
CA GLY A 130 -8.74 -14.78 -3.70
C GLY A 130 -8.90 -15.81 -2.58
N ASN A 131 -9.56 -15.40 -1.48
CA ASN A 131 -9.91 -16.35 -0.44
C ASN A 131 -11.10 -17.21 -0.91
N THR A 132 -11.44 -18.25 -0.15
CA THR A 132 -12.54 -19.19 -0.45
C THR A 132 -13.92 -18.55 -0.59
N LEU A 133 -14.07 -17.25 -0.32
CA LEU A 133 -15.31 -16.47 -0.41
C LEU A 133 -15.42 -15.65 -1.70
N GLY A 134 -14.44 -15.73 -2.60
CA GLY A 134 -14.43 -15.02 -3.88
C GLY A 134 -13.22 -14.11 -4.08
N VAL A 135 -13.03 -13.67 -5.31
CA VAL A 135 -11.99 -12.72 -5.68
C VAL A 135 -12.46 -11.32 -5.27
N TRP A 136 -11.67 -10.63 -4.44
CA TRP A 136 -11.90 -9.22 -4.17
C TRP A 136 -11.61 -8.42 -5.45
N HIS A 137 -12.66 -7.78 -5.98
CA HIS A 137 -12.50 -6.80 -7.03
C HIS A 137 -12.48 -5.43 -6.37
N ASP A 138 -11.39 -4.73 -6.53
CA ASP A 138 -11.27 -3.34 -6.09
C ASP A 138 -10.78 -2.47 -7.24
N VAL A 139 -10.89 -1.16 -7.07
CA VAL A 139 -10.56 -0.17 -8.08
C VAL A 139 -9.48 0.75 -7.52
N GLU A 140 -8.38 0.84 -8.23
CA GLU A 140 -7.30 1.79 -7.97
C GLU A 140 -7.22 2.81 -9.13
N LEU A 141 -7.00 4.08 -8.80
CA LEU A 141 -6.77 5.18 -9.74
C LEU A 141 -5.30 5.61 -9.70
#